data_4aa2af7429ea10888e71c7054579069b
#
_entry.id   4aa2af7429ea10888e71c7054579069b
#
_cell.length_a   1.000
_cell.length_b   1.000
_cell.length_c   1.000
_cell.angle_alpha   90.00
_cell.angle_beta   90.00
_cell.angle_gamma   90.00
#
_symmetry.space_group_name_H-M   'P 1'
#
loop_
_entity.id
_entity.type
_entity.pdbx_description
1 polymer ?
#
loop_
_entity_poly.entity_id
_entity_poly.type
_entity_poly.pdbx_seq_one_letter_code
_entity_poly.pdbx_strand_id
1 'polypeptide(L)'
;MRKRARILVPLLAAAMAAAACSGGGATLPTQGSQGASPPAGNPGNPGSLPRNETLYTTGTQWGPPAHFNPIREGDHATGTKGLVYETLFHYDPNTAKLVPWLAESGSWTSDTVYEAKIRSGVTWSDGKPLTAKDVAFSYGLGKIETISFHNLFDWLKSAEAIDDKTVRFTFSKANYQEWDFNLYSRVIVPEHIWAGRSEEEVLNGANEKPVGSGAYTYQSHDQDRVVYVRRDDWWGKSALGKEPKPRYIVDVATPGNEVAMGMLLQKGLDLSNNFLPGVANLVNGNFGITTFYNEPPYMLSANTAWLVPNTTRKPMDDPAFRKALAASVDTKKIVEGVYGNLVKVASPTGLLPQWDQFVDQAVVGGSGFAFDTAKARKTLADAGYRDRDGDGLVENKDGSKIKLTLMVPTGWTDWMEAARTIATSAKAAGIDVTPDFPDFNALVEKRSKGDFDLLVNNERQLSNTPWTYYDYVFQLPVNKTQNTVNFGRYENKRAWELVQQLNQVRTDDVAGMKAVISQIQRIHLDEMPIIPLWYNGLWAQSSVATWKNWPSAAQGAPKSAPVMWRHWLELGGFETLTQIQPAGS
;
A
#
# COMPACT_ATOMS: atom_id res chain seq x y z
N MET A 1 36.32 -12.03 49.79
CA MET A 1 36.93 -10.74 50.22
C MET A 1 36.63 -9.67 49.19
N ARG A 2 36.07 -8.53 49.64
CA ARG A 2 35.99 -7.19 48.99
C ARG A 2 35.08 -7.07 47.75
N LYS A 3 34.22 -6.06 47.59
CA LYS A 3 33.52 -5.08 48.45
C LYS A 3 32.35 -4.58 47.61
N ARG A 4 31.17 -4.47 48.21
CA ARG A 4 29.98 -3.81 47.64
C ARG A 4 30.17 -2.29 47.67
N ALA A 5 29.85 -1.60 46.57
CA ALA A 5 29.59 -0.16 46.61
C ALA A 5 28.11 0.08 46.26
N ARG A 6 27.40 0.66 47.24
CA ARG A 6 26.03 1.19 47.08
C ARG A 6 26.17 2.65 46.66
N ILE A 7 25.39 3.04 45.63
CA ILE A 7 25.18 4.45 45.31
C ILE A 7 23.70 4.77 45.57
N LEU A 8 23.50 5.74 46.45
CA LEU A 8 22.21 6.34 46.82
C LEU A 8 21.68 7.25 45.69
N VAL A 9 20.38 7.19 45.49
CA VAL A 9 19.60 8.17 44.69
C VAL A 9 18.78 9.01 45.69
N PRO A 10 18.79 10.35 45.64
CA PRO A 10 17.88 11.15 46.44
C PRO A 10 16.53 11.34 45.77
N LEU A 11 15.46 11.06 46.52
CA LEU A 11 14.08 11.47 46.23
C LEU A 11 13.96 12.99 46.42
N LEU A 12 13.34 13.65 45.41
CA LEU A 12 12.76 14.98 45.59
C LEU A 12 11.23 14.84 45.54
N ALA A 13 10.58 15.09 46.65
CA ALA A 13 9.15 15.25 46.78
C ALA A 13 8.78 16.70 46.47
N ALA A 14 7.80 16.95 45.63
CA ALA A 14 7.15 18.25 45.46
C ALA A 14 5.66 18.12 45.74
N ALA A 15 5.19 18.99 46.62
CA ALA A 15 3.89 19.00 47.24
C ALA A 15 2.77 19.49 46.31
N MET A 16 1.58 18.86 46.44
CA MET A 16 0.31 19.37 45.95
C MET A 16 -0.20 20.50 46.85
N ALA A 17 -0.69 21.56 46.20
CA ALA A 17 -1.60 22.51 46.85
C ALA A 17 -2.93 22.50 46.07
N ALA A 18 -3.97 22.06 46.76
CA ALA A 18 -5.34 22.17 46.33
C ALA A 18 -5.88 23.56 46.65
N ALA A 19 -6.62 24.16 45.73
CA ALA A 19 -7.54 25.26 46.04
C ALA A 19 -8.87 25.01 45.30
N ALA A 20 -9.92 24.97 46.09
CA ALA A 20 -11.30 24.72 45.67
C ALA A 20 -12.07 26.03 45.45
N CYS A 21 -13.04 25.92 44.52
CA CYS A 21 -14.38 26.57 44.46
C CYS A 21 -14.52 28.08 44.40
N SER A 22 -15.16 28.54 43.32
CA SER A 22 -16.52 29.09 43.45
C SER A 22 -17.10 29.42 42.05
N GLY A 23 -18.38 29.19 41.89
CA GLY A 23 -19.12 29.32 40.63
C GLY A 23 -19.35 30.77 40.20
N GLY A 24 -19.48 30.92 38.93
CA GLY A 24 -19.93 32.17 38.31
C GLY A 24 -20.20 31.88 36.83
N GLY A 25 -21.49 31.96 36.44
CA GLY A 25 -21.90 31.85 35.05
C GLY A 25 -21.27 32.93 34.21
N ALA A 26 -20.69 32.53 33.10
CA ALA A 26 -20.19 33.44 32.07
C ALA A 26 -20.85 33.11 30.74
N THR A 27 -21.61 34.07 30.26
CA THR A 27 -22.16 34.20 28.92
C THR A 27 -21.02 34.08 27.87
N LEU A 28 -21.31 33.29 26.83
CA LEU A 28 -20.48 33.17 25.64
C LEU A 28 -20.42 34.51 24.88
N PRO A 29 -19.25 35.03 24.52
CA PRO A 29 -19.17 36.14 23.58
C PRO A 29 -19.24 35.59 22.14
N THR A 30 -20.26 36.01 21.41
CA THR A 30 -20.28 35.99 19.96
C THR A 30 -19.21 36.95 19.43
N GLN A 31 -18.08 36.44 18.95
CA GLN A 31 -17.17 37.21 18.12
C GLN A 31 -17.22 36.69 16.71
N GLY A 32 -17.55 37.61 15.79
CA GLY A 32 -17.51 37.39 14.35
C GLY A 32 -16.10 37.03 13.89
N SER A 33 -16.01 35.94 13.15
CA SER A 33 -14.76 35.53 12.48
C SER A 33 -14.49 36.50 11.33
N GLN A 34 -13.60 37.45 11.54
CA GLN A 34 -12.86 38.05 10.43
C GLN A 34 -11.88 37.00 9.93
N GLY A 35 -11.99 36.66 8.65
CA GLY A 35 -11.08 35.74 7.96
C GLY A 35 -9.64 36.23 8.08
N ALA A 36 -8.83 35.51 8.83
CA ALA A 36 -7.39 35.70 8.81
C ALA A 36 -6.87 35.18 7.49
N SER A 37 -6.38 36.08 6.64
CA SER A 37 -5.51 35.72 5.52
C SER A 37 -4.26 35.00 6.06
N PRO A 38 -3.78 33.95 5.41
CA PRO A 38 -2.56 33.28 5.85
C PRO A 38 -1.38 34.27 5.85
N PRO A 39 -0.48 34.24 6.82
CA PRO A 39 0.64 35.17 6.90
C PRO A 39 1.55 35.01 5.68
N ALA A 40 1.97 36.13 5.10
CA ALA A 40 2.97 36.15 4.04
C ALA A 40 4.30 35.57 4.56
N GLY A 41 4.67 34.39 4.08
CA GLY A 41 5.82 33.65 4.58
C GLY A 41 7.13 33.98 3.84
N ASN A 42 8.22 33.73 4.53
CA ASN A 42 9.60 33.85 4.08
C ASN A 42 9.90 32.88 2.90
N PRO A 43 10.76 33.20 1.90
CA PRO A 43 11.03 32.35 0.72
C PRO A 43 11.59 30.93 0.99
N GLY A 44 11.84 30.55 2.23
CA GLY A 44 12.19 29.20 2.64
C GLY A 44 11.08 28.46 3.39
N ASN A 45 9.91 29.06 3.58
CA ASN A 45 8.79 28.46 4.28
C ASN A 45 7.75 27.94 3.27
N PRO A 46 7.41 26.62 3.27
CA PRO A 46 6.41 26.03 2.38
C PRO A 46 5.02 26.67 2.41
N GLY A 47 4.72 27.51 3.42
CA GLY A 47 3.49 28.31 3.48
C GLY A 47 3.41 29.48 2.50
N SER A 48 4.48 29.78 1.71
CA SER A 48 4.55 30.90 0.77
C SER A 48 4.40 30.48 -0.70
N LEU A 49 4.20 29.20 -1.01
CA LEU A 49 4.07 28.73 -2.39
C LEU A 49 2.78 29.24 -3.04
N PRO A 50 2.82 29.68 -4.32
CA PRO A 50 1.63 30.14 -5.04
C PRO A 50 0.56 29.05 -5.08
N ARG A 51 -0.63 29.34 -4.57
CA ARG A 51 -1.68 28.34 -4.39
C ARG A 51 -2.15 27.71 -5.70
N ASN A 52 -2.22 28.52 -6.76
CA ASN A 52 -2.62 28.10 -8.12
C ASN A 52 -1.53 27.34 -8.89
N GLU A 53 -0.32 27.24 -8.33
CA GLU A 53 0.79 26.46 -8.89
C GLU A 53 1.14 25.25 -8.01
N THR A 54 0.52 25.13 -6.84
CA THR A 54 0.84 24.13 -5.83
C THR A 54 -0.29 23.11 -5.66
N LEU A 55 0.06 21.85 -5.79
CA LEU A 55 -0.82 20.71 -5.50
C LEU A 55 -0.51 20.18 -4.10
N TYR A 56 -1.48 20.27 -3.19
CA TYR A 56 -1.39 19.73 -1.84
C TYR A 56 -2.04 18.34 -1.76
N THR A 57 -1.27 17.33 -1.33
CA THR A 57 -1.72 15.95 -1.24
C THR A 57 -1.49 15.35 0.14
N THR A 58 -2.20 14.28 0.48
CA THR A 58 -1.98 13.49 1.69
C THR A 58 -2.50 12.06 1.52
N GLY A 59 -2.28 11.21 2.54
CA GLY A 59 -2.83 9.86 2.63
C GLY A 59 -1.81 8.77 2.37
N THR A 60 -0.54 9.14 2.26
CA THR A 60 0.56 8.21 2.00
C THR A 60 1.74 8.41 2.94
N GLN A 61 1.86 9.58 3.54
CA GLN A 61 2.84 9.92 4.56
C GLN A 61 2.15 9.99 5.93
N TRP A 62 2.35 8.96 6.77
CA TRP A 62 1.70 8.83 8.08
C TRP A 62 2.54 9.38 9.24
N GLY A 63 3.75 9.80 8.95
CA GLY A 63 4.71 10.39 9.88
C GLY A 63 5.71 11.28 9.16
N PRO A 64 6.68 11.86 9.87
CA PRO A 64 7.69 12.71 9.25
C PRO A 64 8.40 12.02 8.09
N PRO A 65 8.69 12.74 6.97
CA PRO A 65 9.52 12.22 5.90
C PRO A 65 10.91 11.85 6.42
N ALA A 66 11.30 10.58 6.31
CA ALA A 66 12.51 10.09 6.96
C ALA A 66 13.72 10.02 6.02
N HIS A 67 13.50 9.66 4.74
CA HIS A 67 14.57 9.54 3.74
C HIS A 67 14.04 9.58 2.31
N PHE A 68 14.95 9.80 1.34
CA PHE A 68 14.67 9.86 -0.10
C PHE A 68 15.40 8.74 -0.86
N ASN A 69 15.71 7.65 -0.20
CA ASN A 69 16.36 6.49 -0.81
C ASN A 69 15.31 5.59 -1.48
N PRO A 70 15.29 5.47 -2.82
CA PRO A 70 14.28 4.67 -3.52
C PRO A 70 14.51 3.16 -3.44
N ILE A 71 15.70 2.75 -2.98
CA ILE A 71 16.08 1.33 -2.82
C ILE A 71 15.68 0.80 -1.44
N ARG A 72 15.78 1.65 -0.41
CA ARG A 72 15.34 1.31 0.95
C ARG A 72 13.84 1.12 0.98
N GLU A 73 13.40 -0.01 1.51
CA GLU A 73 11.97 -0.30 1.67
C GLU A 73 11.40 0.38 2.93
N GLY A 74 10.11 0.64 2.88
CA GLY A 74 9.29 1.05 4.02
C GLY A 74 8.94 2.52 4.03
N ASP A 75 9.75 3.35 4.65
CA ASP A 75 9.42 4.70 5.09
C ASP A 75 10.02 5.84 4.24
N HIS A 76 10.34 5.58 2.96
CA HIS A 76 10.77 6.66 2.05
C HIS A 76 9.67 7.70 1.87
N ALA A 77 10.07 8.97 1.77
CA ALA A 77 9.15 10.08 1.57
C ALA A 77 8.32 9.89 0.30
N THR A 78 7.01 10.14 0.41
CA THR A 78 6.06 10.07 -0.71
C THR A 78 6.55 10.96 -1.87
N GLY A 79 6.49 10.43 -3.10
CA GLY A 79 7.02 11.12 -4.28
C GLY A 79 8.47 10.77 -4.62
N THR A 80 9.24 10.18 -3.70
CA THR A 80 10.58 9.67 -4.02
C THR A 80 10.53 8.74 -5.23
N LYS A 81 9.61 7.78 -5.22
CA LYS A 81 9.29 6.94 -6.38
C LYS A 81 8.17 7.60 -7.18
N GLY A 82 8.37 7.76 -8.48
CA GLY A 82 7.42 8.30 -9.44
C GLY A 82 7.60 9.80 -9.73
N LEU A 83 7.81 10.65 -8.73
CA LEU A 83 8.11 12.07 -9.00
C LEU A 83 9.60 12.30 -9.29
N VAL A 84 10.49 11.64 -8.52
CA VAL A 84 11.95 11.81 -8.63
C VAL A 84 12.59 10.65 -9.40
N TYR A 85 12.30 9.41 -9.03
CA TYR A 85 12.85 8.21 -9.67
C TYR A 85 11.77 7.48 -10.45
N GLU A 86 12.07 7.14 -11.69
CA GLU A 86 11.15 6.50 -12.63
C GLU A 86 11.54 5.04 -12.92
N THR A 87 10.59 4.31 -13.51
CA THR A 87 10.71 2.91 -13.91
C THR A 87 10.85 2.75 -15.43
N LEU A 88 11.18 1.56 -15.90
CA LEU A 88 11.25 1.29 -17.35
C LEU A 88 9.89 1.39 -18.03
N PHE A 89 8.85 0.93 -17.36
CA PHE A 89 7.46 0.99 -17.80
C PHE A 89 6.60 1.55 -16.68
N HIS A 90 5.47 2.15 -17.04
CA HIS A 90 4.39 2.46 -16.10
C HIS A 90 3.31 1.38 -16.18
N TYR A 91 2.62 1.14 -15.08
CA TYR A 91 1.44 0.31 -15.04
C TYR A 91 0.19 1.18 -15.23
N ASP A 92 -0.71 0.75 -16.13
CA ASP A 92 -2.03 1.38 -16.31
C ASP A 92 -3.09 0.56 -15.56
N PRO A 93 -3.63 1.05 -14.44
CA PRO A 93 -4.62 0.33 -13.65
C PRO A 93 -5.96 0.08 -14.37
N ASN A 94 -6.31 0.91 -15.35
CA ASN A 94 -7.57 0.76 -16.10
C ASN A 94 -7.53 -0.38 -17.12
N THR A 95 -6.36 -0.64 -17.70
CA THR A 95 -6.21 -1.65 -18.76
C THR A 95 -5.41 -2.87 -18.33
N ALA A 96 -4.82 -2.83 -17.12
CA ALA A 96 -3.88 -3.82 -16.59
C ALA A 96 -2.65 -4.05 -17.50
N LYS A 97 -2.24 -3.03 -18.27
CA LYS A 97 -1.12 -3.11 -19.22
C LYS A 97 0.08 -2.29 -18.76
N LEU A 98 1.24 -2.71 -19.22
CA LEU A 98 2.47 -1.94 -19.10
C LEU A 98 2.57 -0.95 -20.27
N VAL A 99 2.87 0.30 -19.94
CA VAL A 99 3.05 1.39 -20.90
C VAL A 99 4.54 1.78 -20.93
N PRO A 100 5.20 1.82 -22.10
CA PRO A 100 6.58 2.24 -22.24
C PRO A 100 6.85 3.59 -21.59
N TRP A 101 7.92 3.67 -20.77
CA TRP A 101 8.29 4.90 -20.04
C TRP A 101 9.75 5.25 -20.26
N LEU A 102 10.68 4.98 -19.33
CA LEU A 102 12.13 5.13 -19.58
C LEU A 102 12.61 4.20 -20.70
N ALA A 103 12.00 3.02 -20.82
CA ALA A 103 12.13 2.21 -22.01
C ALA A 103 11.11 2.67 -23.07
N GLU A 104 11.52 2.76 -24.34
CA GLU A 104 10.61 2.98 -25.47
C GLU A 104 9.97 1.67 -25.94
N SER A 105 10.62 0.53 -25.68
CA SER A 105 10.11 -0.81 -25.97
C SER A 105 10.83 -1.86 -25.13
N GLY A 106 10.23 -3.04 -25.03
CA GLY A 106 10.87 -4.21 -24.44
C GLY A 106 10.14 -5.48 -24.88
N SER A 107 10.88 -6.56 -25.07
CA SER A 107 10.34 -7.85 -25.48
C SER A 107 11.22 -9.03 -25.12
N TRP A 108 10.60 -10.19 -24.97
CA TRP A 108 11.28 -11.46 -24.88
C TRP A 108 11.80 -11.87 -26.26
N THR A 109 13.13 -11.99 -26.39
CA THR A 109 13.80 -12.47 -27.61
C THR A 109 13.95 -14.00 -27.62
N SER A 110 13.86 -14.62 -26.45
CA SER A 110 13.70 -16.05 -26.20
C SER A 110 13.01 -16.25 -24.85
N ASP A 111 12.71 -17.50 -24.46
CA ASP A 111 12.09 -17.79 -23.15
C ASP A 111 12.95 -17.34 -21.94
N THR A 112 14.22 -17.08 -22.16
CA THR A 112 15.17 -16.71 -21.09
C THR A 112 15.95 -15.43 -21.36
N VAL A 113 15.58 -14.66 -22.38
CA VAL A 113 16.25 -13.39 -22.71
C VAL A 113 15.19 -12.32 -22.98
N TYR A 114 15.27 -11.25 -22.21
CA TYR A 114 14.47 -10.04 -22.42
C TYR A 114 15.38 -8.88 -22.80
N GLU A 115 14.99 -8.11 -23.80
CA GLU A 115 15.68 -6.88 -24.18
C GLU A 115 14.77 -5.67 -24.05
N ALA A 116 15.32 -4.60 -23.45
CA ALA A 116 14.65 -3.30 -23.36
C ALA A 116 15.49 -2.24 -24.09
N LYS A 117 14.80 -1.39 -24.85
CA LYS A 117 15.40 -0.22 -25.49
C LYS A 117 15.12 1.02 -24.69
N ILE A 118 16.16 1.70 -24.23
CA ILE A 118 16.08 2.90 -23.43
C ILE A 118 15.81 4.10 -24.33
N ARG A 119 14.89 4.93 -23.94
CA ARG A 119 14.46 6.12 -24.65
C ARG A 119 15.62 7.11 -24.80
N SER A 120 15.74 7.68 -26.00
CA SER A 120 16.76 8.72 -26.27
C SER A 120 16.38 10.05 -25.61
N GLY A 121 17.40 10.82 -25.19
CA GLY A 121 17.21 12.17 -24.63
C GLY A 121 16.75 12.20 -23.17
N VAL A 122 16.70 11.06 -22.50
CA VAL A 122 16.44 11.01 -21.04
C VAL A 122 17.67 11.52 -20.29
N THR A 123 17.47 12.46 -19.37
CA THR A 123 18.52 13.02 -18.53
C THR A 123 18.18 12.93 -17.05
N TRP A 124 19.20 12.73 -16.26
CA TRP A 124 19.14 12.92 -14.81
C TRP A 124 18.96 14.40 -14.45
N SER A 125 18.53 14.69 -13.24
CA SER A 125 18.33 16.08 -12.77
C SER A 125 19.63 16.87 -12.59
N ASP A 126 20.80 16.20 -12.66
CA ASP A 126 22.11 16.84 -12.73
C ASP A 126 22.62 17.08 -14.16
N GLY A 127 21.77 16.83 -15.18
CA GLY A 127 22.03 17.06 -16.59
C GLY A 127 22.76 15.93 -17.32
N LYS A 128 23.20 14.87 -16.64
CA LYS A 128 23.86 13.71 -17.28
C LYS A 128 22.84 12.84 -18.01
N PRO A 129 23.21 12.18 -19.12
CA PRO A 129 22.33 11.27 -19.83
C PRO A 129 22.06 10.01 -19.00
N LEU A 130 20.80 9.52 -19.05
CA LEU A 130 20.45 8.18 -18.60
C LEU A 130 20.71 7.20 -19.74
N THR A 131 21.40 6.12 -19.45
CA THR A 131 21.80 5.09 -20.42
C THR A 131 21.44 3.69 -19.95
N ALA A 132 21.63 2.73 -20.84
CA ALA A 132 21.48 1.31 -20.52
C ALA A 132 22.39 0.83 -19.36
N LYS A 133 23.51 1.53 -19.10
CA LYS A 133 24.39 1.22 -17.96
C LYS A 133 23.72 1.51 -16.62
N ASP A 134 23.00 2.62 -16.52
CA ASP A 134 22.23 2.96 -15.29
C ASP A 134 21.18 1.87 -14.99
N VAL A 135 20.53 1.36 -16.04
CA VAL A 135 19.55 0.30 -15.91
C VAL A 135 20.21 -1.01 -15.48
N ALA A 136 21.28 -1.43 -16.16
CA ALA A 136 22.02 -2.64 -15.81
C ALA A 136 22.56 -2.57 -14.38
N PHE A 137 23.09 -1.42 -13.97
CA PHE A 137 23.55 -1.14 -12.61
C PHE A 137 22.41 -1.26 -11.60
N SER A 138 21.26 -0.61 -11.85
CA SER A 138 20.11 -0.60 -10.92
C SER A 138 19.59 -2.00 -10.64
N TYR A 139 19.44 -2.83 -11.65
CA TYR A 139 19.08 -4.23 -11.46
C TYR A 139 20.21 -5.02 -10.80
N GLY A 140 21.47 -4.72 -11.13
CA GLY A 140 22.66 -5.33 -10.53
C GLY A 140 22.77 -5.16 -9.01
N LEU A 141 22.15 -4.12 -8.44
CA LEU A 141 22.06 -3.93 -6.99
C LEU A 141 21.35 -5.11 -6.30
N GLY A 142 20.48 -5.85 -7.00
CA GLY A 142 19.84 -7.06 -6.46
C GLY A 142 20.81 -8.19 -6.08
N LYS A 143 22.11 -8.10 -6.43
CA LYS A 143 23.14 -9.01 -5.94
C LYS A 143 23.47 -8.82 -4.46
N ILE A 144 23.12 -7.68 -3.88
CA ILE A 144 23.22 -7.46 -2.44
C ILE A 144 22.23 -8.40 -1.74
N GLU A 145 22.71 -9.28 -0.88
CA GLU A 145 21.93 -10.37 -0.28
C GLU A 145 20.71 -9.88 0.52
N THR A 146 20.85 -8.74 1.18
CA THR A 146 19.80 -8.19 2.05
C THR A 146 18.87 -7.20 1.37
N ILE A 147 19.04 -6.93 0.09
CA ILE A 147 18.15 -6.02 -0.66
C ILE A 147 16.78 -6.68 -0.89
N SER A 148 15.71 -5.90 -0.86
CA SER A 148 14.34 -6.41 -0.92
C SER A 148 13.98 -7.21 -2.20
N PHE A 149 14.75 -7.05 -3.25
CA PHE A 149 14.56 -7.74 -4.53
C PHE A 149 15.68 -8.71 -4.88
N HIS A 150 16.42 -9.16 -3.87
CA HIS A 150 17.49 -10.16 -4.08
C HIS A 150 16.98 -11.46 -4.71
N ASN A 151 15.76 -11.87 -4.34
CA ASN A 151 15.10 -13.06 -4.90
C ASN A 151 14.95 -13.05 -6.42
N LEU A 152 15.01 -11.89 -7.09
CA LEU A 152 15.06 -11.81 -8.54
C LEU A 152 16.28 -12.57 -9.09
N PHE A 153 17.40 -12.61 -8.34
CA PHE A 153 18.63 -13.30 -8.73
C PHE A 153 18.56 -14.83 -8.59
N ASP A 154 17.50 -15.39 -8.05
CA ASP A 154 17.20 -16.83 -8.19
C ASP A 154 16.96 -17.20 -9.67
N TRP A 155 16.57 -16.22 -10.49
CA TRP A 155 16.18 -16.36 -11.88
C TRP A 155 17.03 -15.50 -12.83
N LEU A 156 17.33 -14.26 -12.48
CA LEU A 156 18.12 -13.33 -13.27
C LEU A 156 19.61 -13.66 -13.15
N LYS A 157 20.22 -14.07 -14.25
CA LYS A 157 21.67 -14.33 -14.32
C LYS A 157 22.47 -13.06 -14.52
N SER A 158 22.01 -12.21 -15.45
CA SER A 158 22.69 -10.97 -15.77
C SER A 158 21.73 -9.89 -16.27
N ALA A 159 22.12 -8.64 -16.03
CA ALA A 159 21.58 -7.44 -16.67
C ALA A 159 22.79 -6.72 -17.29
N GLU A 160 22.81 -6.57 -18.60
CA GLU A 160 23.98 -6.10 -19.34
C GLU A 160 23.59 -4.99 -20.33
N ALA A 161 24.31 -3.88 -20.28
CA ALA A 161 24.23 -2.86 -21.32
C ALA A 161 24.96 -3.37 -22.58
N ILE A 162 24.21 -3.66 -23.63
CA ILE A 162 24.76 -4.12 -24.91
C ILE A 162 25.34 -2.94 -25.69
N ASP A 163 24.68 -1.80 -25.59
CA ASP A 163 25.09 -0.49 -26.07
C ASP A 163 24.48 0.58 -25.14
N ASP A 164 24.63 1.85 -25.46
CA ASP A 164 24.12 2.95 -24.62
C ASP A 164 22.58 2.95 -24.47
N LYS A 165 21.85 2.22 -25.32
CA LYS A 165 20.38 2.22 -25.37
C LYS A 165 19.75 0.86 -25.17
N THR A 166 20.50 -0.22 -25.25
CA THR A 166 19.96 -1.59 -25.19
C THR A 166 20.46 -2.29 -23.94
N VAL A 167 19.51 -2.71 -23.10
CA VAL A 167 19.79 -3.58 -21.95
C VAL A 167 19.26 -4.96 -22.24
N ARG A 168 20.11 -5.97 -22.03
CA ARG A 168 19.76 -7.39 -22.12
C ARG A 168 19.71 -7.99 -20.71
N PHE A 169 18.61 -8.67 -20.42
CA PHE A 169 18.40 -9.43 -19.21
C PHE A 169 18.38 -10.91 -19.55
N THR A 170 19.25 -11.69 -18.92
CA THR A 170 19.35 -13.13 -19.14
C THR A 170 18.91 -13.88 -17.89
N PHE A 171 18.00 -14.84 -18.07
CA PHE A 171 17.41 -15.63 -16.99
C PHE A 171 17.89 -17.07 -17.02
N SER A 172 17.84 -17.77 -15.89
CA SER A 172 18.13 -19.21 -15.78
C SER A 172 16.99 -20.07 -16.30
N LYS A 173 15.78 -19.58 -16.25
CA LYS A 173 14.53 -20.18 -16.73
C LYS A 173 13.50 -19.05 -16.95
N ALA A 174 12.38 -19.35 -17.58
CA ALA A 174 11.29 -18.39 -17.80
C ALA A 174 10.84 -17.75 -16.47
N ASN A 175 10.64 -16.43 -16.49
CA ASN A 175 10.20 -15.63 -15.35
C ASN A 175 9.35 -14.47 -15.87
N TYR A 176 8.15 -14.78 -16.38
CA TYR A 176 7.34 -13.79 -17.08
C TYR A 176 6.57 -12.87 -16.12
N GLN A 177 5.95 -13.44 -15.09
CA GLN A 177 5.05 -12.70 -14.21
C GLN A 177 5.80 -11.74 -13.28
N GLU A 178 6.83 -12.23 -12.62
CA GLU A 178 7.70 -11.42 -11.75
C GLU A 178 8.49 -10.39 -12.56
N TRP A 179 8.91 -10.76 -13.78
CA TRP A 179 9.62 -9.84 -14.65
C TRP A 179 8.75 -8.64 -15.04
N ASP A 180 7.54 -8.89 -15.49
CA ASP A 180 6.59 -7.81 -15.79
C ASP A 180 6.39 -6.89 -14.59
N PHE A 181 6.22 -7.47 -13.38
CA PHE A 181 6.12 -6.69 -12.15
C PHE A 181 7.38 -5.82 -11.90
N ASN A 182 8.58 -6.37 -12.11
CA ASN A 182 9.83 -5.62 -11.93
C ASN A 182 9.99 -4.48 -12.95
N LEU A 183 9.44 -4.59 -14.14
CA LEU A 183 9.54 -3.55 -15.17
C LEU A 183 8.86 -2.23 -14.75
N TYR A 184 7.78 -2.28 -13.98
CA TYR A 184 7.04 -1.09 -13.55
C TYR A 184 7.16 -0.78 -12.05
N SER A 185 7.76 -1.65 -11.25
CA SER A 185 7.96 -1.41 -9.82
C SER A 185 9.40 -1.04 -9.45
N ARG A 186 10.37 -1.39 -10.31
CA ARG A 186 11.79 -1.14 -10.06
C ARG A 186 12.21 0.20 -10.65
N VAL A 187 12.53 1.16 -9.77
CA VAL A 187 13.07 2.46 -10.20
C VAL A 187 14.53 2.34 -10.61
N ILE A 188 14.92 3.20 -11.55
CA ILE A 188 16.30 3.28 -12.04
C ILE A 188 17.04 4.38 -11.26
N VAL A 189 18.26 4.10 -10.85
CA VAL A 189 19.14 5.02 -10.13
C VAL A 189 20.40 5.34 -10.94
N PRO A 190 20.98 6.54 -10.81
CA PRO A 190 22.17 6.95 -11.58
C PRO A 190 23.43 6.20 -11.12
N GLU A 191 24.01 5.38 -12.00
CA GLU A 191 25.25 4.63 -11.73
C GLU A 191 26.35 5.55 -11.20
N HIS A 192 26.55 6.70 -11.82
CA HIS A 192 27.63 7.64 -11.48
C HIS A 192 27.55 8.21 -10.05
N ILE A 193 26.42 8.09 -9.38
CA ILE A 193 26.24 8.47 -7.97
C ILE A 193 26.25 7.25 -7.05
N TRP A 194 25.63 6.17 -7.50
CA TRP A 194 25.36 5.02 -6.64
C TRP A 194 26.47 3.98 -6.64
N ALA A 195 27.28 3.89 -7.70
CA ALA A 195 28.36 2.90 -7.81
C ALA A 195 29.47 3.07 -6.77
N GLY A 196 29.66 4.28 -6.24
CA GLY A 196 30.66 4.54 -5.19
C GLY A 196 30.17 4.35 -3.75
N ARG A 197 28.89 3.96 -3.55
CA ARG A 197 28.30 3.77 -2.23
C ARG A 197 28.63 2.38 -1.68
N SER A 198 28.84 2.31 -0.39
CA SER A 198 28.89 1.03 0.33
C SER A 198 27.50 0.36 0.34
N GLU A 199 27.44 -0.95 0.60
CA GLU A 199 26.14 -1.65 0.76
C GLU A 199 25.27 -1.02 1.83
N GLU A 200 25.86 -0.61 2.95
CA GLU A 200 25.15 0.08 4.03
C GLU A 200 24.53 1.40 3.55
N GLU A 201 25.24 2.19 2.76
CA GLU A 201 24.72 3.44 2.20
C GLU A 201 23.64 3.19 1.15
N VAL A 202 23.74 2.12 0.36
CA VAL A 202 22.69 1.70 -0.59
C VAL A 202 21.43 1.30 0.14
N LEU A 203 21.56 0.48 1.19
CA LEU A 203 20.41 -0.10 1.89
C LEU A 203 19.75 0.88 2.88
N ASN A 204 20.55 1.67 3.61
CA ASN A 204 20.09 2.44 4.77
C ASN A 204 20.38 3.93 4.67
N GLY A 205 21.17 4.39 3.71
CA GLY A 205 21.49 5.81 3.52
C GLY A 205 20.24 6.65 3.25
N ALA A 206 20.19 7.87 3.79
CA ALA A 206 19.02 8.75 3.68
C ALA A 206 18.82 9.33 2.27
N ASN A 207 19.88 9.43 1.47
CA ASN A 207 19.85 10.00 0.12
C ASN A 207 19.24 11.41 0.06
N GLU A 208 19.67 12.29 0.96
CA GLU A 208 19.09 13.63 1.18
C GLU A 208 19.13 14.57 -0.04
N LYS A 209 19.96 14.27 -1.03
CA LYS A 209 20.07 15.00 -2.30
C LYS A 209 19.77 14.08 -3.48
N PRO A 210 18.53 13.66 -3.65
CA PRO A 210 18.18 12.69 -4.67
C PRO A 210 18.37 13.28 -6.08
N VAL A 211 19.08 12.55 -6.93
CA VAL A 211 19.23 12.82 -8.37
C VAL A 211 18.44 11.77 -9.13
N GLY A 212 17.35 12.17 -9.77
CA GLY A 212 16.42 11.29 -10.46
C GLY A 212 16.17 11.73 -11.90
N SER A 213 15.48 10.88 -12.67
CA SER A 213 15.05 11.16 -14.05
C SER A 213 13.68 11.82 -14.14
N GLY A 214 12.93 11.84 -13.04
CA GLY A 214 11.52 12.18 -12.98
C GLY A 214 11.19 13.65 -13.29
N ALA A 215 9.90 13.89 -13.41
CA ALA A 215 9.36 15.21 -13.74
C ALA A 215 9.51 16.25 -12.62
N TYR A 216 9.86 15.81 -11.43
CA TYR A 216 10.07 16.66 -10.25
C TYR A 216 11.40 16.36 -9.59
N THR A 217 11.93 17.37 -8.89
CA THR A 217 13.06 17.22 -7.98
C THR A 217 12.62 17.53 -6.56
N TYR A 218 13.29 16.92 -5.59
CA TYR A 218 13.14 17.28 -4.19
C TYR A 218 13.60 18.71 -3.96
N GLN A 219 12.82 19.47 -3.20
CA GLN A 219 13.14 20.85 -2.81
C GLN A 219 13.46 20.97 -1.32
N SER A 220 12.54 20.55 -0.46
CA SER A 220 12.68 20.65 0.99
C SER A 220 11.71 19.73 1.72
N HIS A 221 11.92 19.52 2.99
CA HIS A 221 10.95 18.88 3.89
C HIS A 221 11.08 19.47 5.31
N ASP A 222 10.03 19.29 6.08
CA ASP A 222 10.00 19.44 7.53
C ASP A 222 9.33 18.20 8.17
N GLN A 223 8.91 18.28 9.41
CA GLN A 223 8.26 17.16 10.10
C GLN A 223 6.87 16.84 9.54
N ASP A 224 6.21 17.81 8.91
CA ASP A 224 4.81 17.72 8.52
C ASP A 224 4.61 17.54 7.01
N ARG A 225 5.66 17.74 6.19
CA ARG A 225 5.51 17.72 4.73
C ARG A 225 6.81 17.55 3.97
N VAL A 226 6.68 17.16 2.71
CA VAL A 226 7.75 17.19 1.71
C VAL A 226 7.32 18.01 0.51
N VAL A 227 8.24 18.76 -0.07
CA VAL A 227 8.02 19.67 -1.21
C VAL A 227 8.87 19.23 -2.39
N TYR A 228 8.21 19.10 -3.53
CA TYR A 228 8.83 18.83 -4.82
C TYR A 228 8.58 19.99 -5.77
N VAL A 229 9.56 20.26 -6.66
CA VAL A 229 9.46 21.29 -7.70
C VAL A 229 9.60 20.66 -9.08
N ARG A 230 8.74 21.05 -10.01
CA ARG A 230 8.74 20.56 -11.39
C ARG A 230 10.04 20.94 -12.11
N ARG A 231 10.56 19.98 -12.88
CA ARG A 231 11.66 20.20 -13.82
C ARG A 231 11.13 20.76 -15.14
N ASP A 232 11.63 21.92 -15.56
CA ASP A 232 11.26 22.52 -16.85
C ASP A 232 11.98 21.81 -18.03
N ASP A 233 13.11 21.13 -17.76
CA ASP A 233 13.95 20.36 -18.69
C ASP A 233 13.64 18.85 -18.69
N TRP A 234 12.55 18.44 -18.07
CA TRP A 234 12.20 17.02 -18.01
C TRP A 234 12.00 16.40 -19.42
N TRP A 235 12.61 15.25 -19.64
CA TRP A 235 12.65 14.57 -20.92
C TRP A 235 11.27 14.26 -21.53
N GLY A 236 10.26 13.99 -20.71
CA GLY A 236 8.92 13.64 -21.15
C GLY A 236 8.19 14.77 -21.85
N LYS A 237 8.60 16.03 -21.62
CA LYS A 237 8.04 17.18 -22.34
C LYS A 237 8.32 17.08 -23.84
N SER A 238 9.52 16.72 -24.23
CA SER A 238 9.89 16.56 -25.64
C SER A 238 9.51 15.18 -26.21
N ALA A 239 9.69 14.10 -25.42
CA ALA A 239 9.52 12.74 -25.92
C ALA A 239 8.07 12.25 -25.89
N LEU A 240 7.24 12.73 -24.93
CA LEU A 240 5.84 12.31 -24.75
C LEU A 240 4.85 13.43 -25.09
N GLY A 241 5.32 14.67 -25.32
CA GLY A 241 4.46 15.85 -25.50
C GLY A 241 3.62 16.16 -24.25
N LYS A 242 4.05 15.74 -23.08
CA LYS A 242 3.30 15.86 -21.81
C LYS A 242 4.09 16.68 -20.80
N GLU A 243 3.41 17.54 -20.06
CA GLU A 243 3.99 18.36 -19.00
C GLU A 243 3.05 18.40 -17.80
N PRO A 244 3.50 17.99 -16.60
CA PRO A 244 2.73 18.18 -15.38
C PRO A 244 2.35 19.65 -15.17
N LYS A 245 1.13 19.91 -14.72
CA LYS A 245 0.62 21.28 -14.53
C LYS A 245 1.08 21.92 -13.21
N PRO A 246 1.03 21.23 -12.06
CA PRO A 246 1.53 21.79 -10.82
C PRO A 246 3.03 22.09 -10.93
N ARG A 247 3.43 23.29 -10.53
CA ARG A 247 4.85 23.66 -10.37
C ARG A 247 5.42 23.03 -9.11
N TYR A 248 4.62 22.96 -8.06
CA TYR A 248 4.98 22.36 -6.78
C TYR A 248 4.01 21.25 -6.41
N ILE A 249 4.54 20.21 -5.80
CA ILE A 249 3.74 19.19 -5.10
C ILE A 249 4.17 19.20 -3.65
N VAL A 250 3.21 19.34 -2.75
CA VAL A 250 3.41 19.29 -1.31
C VAL A 250 2.63 18.10 -0.78
N ASP A 251 3.33 17.06 -0.35
CA ASP A 251 2.69 15.94 0.34
C ASP A 251 2.76 16.17 1.84
N VAL A 252 1.59 16.14 2.49
CA VAL A 252 1.42 16.48 3.90
C VAL A 252 1.28 15.21 4.71
N ALA A 253 2.08 15.07 5.75
CA ALA A 253 1.96 13.99 6.72
C ALA A 253 0.69 14.17 7.56
N THR A 254 -0.17 13.16 7.58
CA THR A 254 -1.39 13.18 8.39
C THR A 254 -1.48 11.94 9.28
N PRO A 255 -1.72 12.10 10.58
CA PRO A 255 -1.73 10.97 11.51
C PRO A 255 -3.01 10.13 11.45
N GLY A 256 -4.04 10.56 10.71
CA GLY A 256 -5.32 9.84 10.65
C GLY A 256 -6.33 10.43 9.67
N ASN A 257 -7.39 9.67 9.44
CA ASN A 257 -8.41 9.94 8.42
C ASN A 257 -9.20 11.25 8.68
N GLU A 258 -9.55 11.53 9.94
CA GLU A 258 -10.33 12.73 10.30
C GLU A 258 -9.52 14.02 10.12
N VAL A 259 -8.22 13.98 10.37
CA VAL A 259 -7.34 15.13 10.13
C VAL A 259 -7.30 15.46 8.64
N ALA A 260 -7.12 14.44 7.80
CA ALA A 260 -7.15 14.60 6.34
C ALA A 260 -8.48 15.15 5.84
N MET A 261 -9.61 14.66 6.38
CA MET A 261 -10.94 15.17 6.05
C MET A 261 -11.10 16.64 6.45
N GLY A 262 -10.69 17.02 7.64
CA GLY A 262 -10.73 18.40 8.11
C GLY A 262 -9.94 19.34 7.20
N MET A 263 -8.72 18.94 6.80
CA MET A 263 -7.88 19.73 5.89
C MET A 263 -8.50 19.85 4.49
N LEU A 264 -9.10 18.79 3.96
CA LEU A 264 -9.76 18.80 2.65
C LEU A 264 -10.97 19.74 2.66
N LEU A 265 -11.83 19.69 3.69
CA LEU A 265 -12.98 20.56 3.85
C LEU A 265 -12.58 22.05 4.02
N GLN A 266 -11.47 22.32 4.67
CA GLN A 266 -10.89 23.66 4.81
C GLN A 266 -10.17 24.14 3.55
N LYS A 267 -10.15 23.34 2.45
CA LYS A 267 -9.43 23.62 1.20
C LYS A 267 -7.91 23.73 1.37
N GLY A 268 -7.40 23.16 2.44
CA GLY A 268 -5.95 23.02 2.69
C GLY A 268 -5.31 21.89 1.90
N LEU A 269 -6.13 20.96 1.38
CA LEU A 269 -5.71 19.86 0.50
C LEU A 269 -6.46 19.93 -0.84
N ASP A 270 -5.83 19.40 -1.88
CA ASP A 270 -6.41 19.21 -3.21
C ASP A 270 -6.74 17.76 -3.49
N LEU A 271 -5.93 16.82 -2.95
CA LEU A 271 -6.11 15.39 -3.09
C LEU A 271 -5.83 14.70 -1.76
N SER A 272 -6.75 13.82 -1.37
CA SER A 272 -6.55 12.90 -0.25
C SER A 272 -6.63 11.46 -0.72
N ASN A 273 -5.63 10.65 -0.36
CA ASN A 273 -5.66 9.19 -0.50
C ASN A 273 -6.01 8.47 0.81
N ASN A 274 -6.56 9.17 1.80
CA ASN A 274 -7.12 8.56 3.01
C ASN A 274 -8.53 8.02 2.75
N PHE A 275 -8.95 7.03 3.54
CA PHE A 275 -10.38 6.81 3.73
C PHE A 275 -11.00 8.04 4.40
N LEU A 276 -12.04 8.62 3.82
CA LEU A 276 -12.78 9.72 4.42
C LEU A 276 -14.16 9.23 4.85
N PRO A 277 -14.47 9.25 6.16
CA PRO A 277 -15.78 8.84 6.64
C PRO A 277 -16.88 9.75 6.04
N GLY A 278 -17.97 9.15 5.59
CA GLY A 278 -19.09 9.89 5.01
C GLY A 278 -18.82 10.58 3.68
N VAL A 279 -17.87 10.08 2.87
CA VAL A 279 -17.53 10.65 1.56
C VAL A 279 -18.73 10.88 0.66
N ALA A 280 -19.77 10.05 0.74
CA ALA A 280 -21.04 10.25 0.03
C ALA A 280 -21.67 11.63 0.34
N ASN A 281 -21.66 12.04 1.60
CA ASN A 281 -22.17 13.36 2.02
C ASN A 281 -21.26 14.49 1.51
N LEU A 282 -19.95 14.26 1.44
CA LEU A 282 -19.00 15.24 0.91
C LEU A 282 -19.18 15.46 -0.60
N VAL A 283 -19.40 14.39 -1.36
CA VAL A 283 -19.64 14.47 -2.81
C VAL A 283 -21.00 15.09 -3.11
N ASN A 284 -22.06 14.66 -2.42
CA ASN A 284 -23.44 15.11 -2.66
C ASN A 284 -23.78 16.46 -1.98
N GLY A 285 -22.98 16.89 -1.01
CA GLY A 285 -23.24 18.05 -0.16
C GLY A 285 -22.74 19.40 -0.68
N ASN A 286 -22.35 19.50 -1.95
CA ASN A 286 -21.85 20.76 -2.56
C ASN A 286 -20.56 21.31 -1.92
N PHE A 287 -19.74 20.45 -1.33
CA PHE A 287 -18.44 20.85 -0.75
C PHE A 287 -17.33 21.04 -1.79
N GLY A 288 -17.62 20.78 -3.07
CA GLY A 288 -16.63 20.82 -4.14
C GLY A 288 -15.62 19.67 -4.06
N ILE A 289 -16.07 18.54 -3.51
CA ILE A 289 -15.29 17.29 -3.45
C ILE A 289 -15.78 16.35 -4.56
N THR A 290 -14.85 15.75 -5.27
CA THR A 290 -15.11 14.79 -6.35
C THR A 290 -14.34 13.49 -6.11
N THR A 291 -14.87 12.41 -6.68
CA THR A 291 -14.32 11.04 -6.63
C THR A 291 -14.35 10.43 -8.02
N PHE A 292 -13.76 9.25 -8.20
CA PHE A 292 -13.70 8.61 -9.52
C PHE A 292 -15.09 8.25 -10.07
N TYR A 293 -15.98 7.68 -9.23
CA TYR A 293 -17.40 7.49 -9.54
C TYR A 293 -18.24 8.53 -8.78
N ASN A 294 -19.31 9.03 -9.39
CA ASN A 294 -20.21 10.00 -8.74
C ASN A 294 -21.21 9.36 -7.77
N GLU A 295 -21.26 8.03 -7.73
CA GLU A 295 -22.16 7.21 -6.93
C GLU A 295 -21.42 5.99 -6.35
N PRO A 296 -21.98 5.27 -5.39
CA PRO A 296 -21.33 4.08 -4.82
C PRO A 296 -20.87 3.07 -5.89
N PRO A 297 -19.65 2.55 -5.77
CA PRO A 297 -18.76 2.61 -4.61
C PRO A 297 -17.87 3.86 -4.53
N TYR A 298 -18.06 4.89 -5.30
CA TYR A 298 -17.27 6.13 -5.45
C TYR A 298 -15.81 5.91 -5.86
N MET A 299 -15.21 4.79 -5.50
CA MET A 299 -13.79 4.44 -5.69
C MET A 299 -13.62 3.20 -6.55
N LEU A 300 -12.50 3.11 -7.25
CA LEU A 300 -12.01 1.84 -7.81
C LEU A 300 -11.57 0.91 -6.68
N SER A 301 -11.60 -0.40 -6.91
CA SER A 301 -10.97 -1.37 -5.99
C SER A 301 -9.46 -1.34 -6.18
N ALA A 302 -8.71 -1.12 -5.09
CA ALA A 302 -7.25 -1.02 -5.11
C ALA A 302 -6.55 -2.33 -4.72
N ASN A 303 -7.06 -2.98 -3.70
CA ASN A 303 -6.52 -4.22 -3.13
C ASN A 303 -7.62 -4.94 -2.33
N THR A 304 -7.30 -6.11 -1.84
CA THR A 304 -8.21 -6.86 -0.97
C THR A 304 -7.74 -6.72 0.47
N ALA A 305 -8.63 -6.29 1.34
CA ALA A 305 -8.38 -6.36 2.78
C ALA A 305 -8.54 -7.80 3.25
N TRP A 306 -7.58 -8.27 4.03
CA TRP A 306 -7.52 -9.64 4.56
C TRP A 306 -7.46 -9.66 6.07
N LEU A 307 -8.10 -10.64 6.67
CA LEU A 307 -7.73 -11.09 8.01
C LEU A 307 -6.60 -12.10 7.85
N VAL A 308 -5.46 -11.81 8.44
CA VAL A 308 -4.24 -12.62 8.37
C VAL A 308 -4.02 -13.32 9.70
N PRO A 309 -4.24 -14.64 9.77
CA PRO A 309 -3.89 -15.44 10.94
C PRO A 309 -2.38 -15.72 10.97
N ASN A 310 -1.78 -15.69 12.14
CA ASN A 310 -0.43 -16.21 12.32
C ASN A 310 -0.48 -17.75 12.45
N THR A 311 -0.18 -18.44 11.37
CA THR A 311 -0.34 -19.90 11.29
C THR A 311 0.67 -20.68 12.13
N THR A 312 1.65 -20.02 12.75
CA THR A 312 2.58 -20.65 13.71
C THR A 312 2.05 -20.68 15.14
N ARG A 313 0.89 -20.05 15.40
CA ARG A 313 0.28 -19.95 16.73
C ARG A 313 -1.02 -20.75 16.79
N LYS A 314 -1.22 -21.46 17.93
CA LYS A 314 -2.51 -22.10 18.19
C LYS A 314 -3.59 -21.07 18.52
N PRO A 315 -4.83 -21.28 18.04
CA PRO A 315 -5.32 -22.38 17.19
C PRO A 315 -5.21 -22.11 15.69
N MET A 316 -4.46 -21.07 15.26
CA MET A 316 -4.33 -20.66 13.86
C MET A 316 -3.52 -21.67 13.02
N ASP A 317 -2.79 -22.60 13.64
CA ASP A 317 -2.11 -23.72 12.98
C ASP A 317 -3.10 -24.76 12.40
N ASP A 318 -4.37 -24.76 12.86
CA ASP A 318 -5.42 -25.68 12.40
C ASP A 318 -6.27 -25.04 11.26
N PRO A 319 -6.25 -25.59 10.02
CA PRO A 319 -7.10 -25.11 8.93
C PRO A 319 -8.60 -25.13 9.26
N ALA A 320 -9.07 -26.08 10.06
CA ALA A 320 -10.48 -26.15 10.45
C ALA A 320 -10.88 -24.95 11.32
N PHE A 321 -9.99 -24.50 12.21
CA PHE A 321 -10.23 -23.30 12.99
C PHE A 321 -10.25 -22.04 12.10
N ARG A 322 -9.29 -21.91 11.15
CA ARG A 322 -9.27 -20.79 10.22
C ARG A 322 -10.52 -20.74 9.32
N LYS A 323 -11.02 -21.88 8.85
CA LYS A 323 -12.30 -21.97 8.11
C LYS A 323 -13.50 -21.54 8.94
N ALA A 324 -13.54 -21.96 10.22
CA ALA A 324 -14.58 -21.54 11.14
C ALA A 324 -14.52 -20.02 11.40
N LEU A 325 -13.31 -19.49 11.60
CA LEU A 325 -13.11 -18.05 11.72
C LEU A 325 -13.57 -17.30 10.46
N ALA A 326 -13.26 -17.80 9.26
CA ALA A 326 -13.73 -17.21 8.00
C ALA A 326 -15.27 -17.16 7.92
N ALA A 327 -15.94 -18.25 8.31
CA ALA A 327 -17.41 -18.31 8.33
C ALA A 327 -18.02 -17.47 9.48
N SER A 328 -17.25 -17.07 10.49
CA SER A 328 -17.73 -16.27 11.62
C SER A 328 -17.70 -14.76 11.37
N VAL A 329 -17.03 -14.29 10.32
CA VAL A 329 -16.89 -12.84 10.04
C VAL A 329 -18.04 -12.34 9.17
N ASP A 330 -18.85 -11.42 9.71
CA ASP A 330 -19.92 -10.74 8.97
C ASP A 330 -19.36 -9.60 8.12
N THR A 331 -18.77 -9.96 7.00
CA THR A 331 -18.16 -9.01 6.06
C THR A 331 -19.20 -8.05 5.44
N LYS A 332 -20.44 -8.54 5.25
CA LYS A 332 -21.52 -7.70 4.74
C LYS A 332 -21.83 -6.56 5.72
N LYS A 333 -21.91 -6.85 7.01
CA LYS A 333 -22.10 -5.84 8.05
C LYS A 333 -20.96 -4.80 8.08
N ILE A 334 -19.71 -5.23 7.81
CA ILE A 334 -18.57 -4.32 7.67
C ILE A 334 -18.80 -3.40 6.46
N VAL A 335 -19.09 -3.96 5.29
CA VAL A 335 -19.29 -3.19 4.05
C VAL A 335 -20.44 -2.18 4.18
N GLU A 336 -21.57 -2.60 4.74
CA GLU A 336 -22.75 -1.75 4.91
C GLU A 336 -22.59 -0.74 6.06
N GLY A 337 -22.15 -1.20 7.22
CA GLY A 337 -22.12 -0.41 8.45
C GLY A 337 -20.90 0.49 8.59
N VAL A 338 -19.71 -0.02 8.26
CA VAL A 338 -18.46 0.75 8.39
C VAL A 338 -18.22 1.61 7.15
N TYR A 339 -18.39 1.01 5.98
CA TYR A 339 -18.06 1.68 4.72
C TYR A 339 -19.27 2.32 4.01
N GLY A 340 -20.49 2.10 4.47
CA GLY A 340 -21.69 2.67 3.81
C GLY A 340 -21.79 2.27 2.34
N ASN A 341 -21.38 1.04 1.99
CA ASN A 341 -21.28 0.50 0.62
C ASN A 341 -20.26 1.19 -0.30
N LEU A 342 -19.27 1.89 0.25
CA LEU A 342 -18.14 2.43 -0.52
C LEU A 342 -17.17 1.35 -1.02
N VAL A 343 -17.28 0.16 -0.48
CA VAL A 343 -16.50 -1.02 -0.86
C VAL A 343 -17.43 -2.20 -1.10
N LYS A 344 -16.89 -3.31 -1.61
CA LYS A 344 -17.66 -4.55 -1.84
C LYS A 344 -17.06 -5.70 -1.05
N VAL A 345 -17.88 -6.66 -0.68
CA VAL A 345 -17.41 -7.95 -0.12
C VAL A 345 -16.49 -8.61 -1.14
N ALA A 346 -15.32 -9.06 -0.69
CA ALA A 346 -14.37 -9.73 -1.57
C ALA A 346 -14.86 -11.14 -1.96
N SER A 347 -14.43 -11.61 -3.14
CA SER A 347 -14.51 -13.02 -3.48
C SER A 347 -13.79 -13.85 -2.42
N PRO A 348 -14.27 -15.07 -2.09
CA PRO A 348 -13.53 -15.98 -1.22
C PRO A 348 -12.09 -16.26 -1.67
N THR A 349 -11.80 -16.14 -2.98
CA THR A 349 -10.43 -16.27 -3.51
C THR A 349 -9.55 -15.06 -3.23
N GLY A 350 -10.13 -13.92 -2.85
CA GLY A 350 -9.43 -12.66 -2.65
C GLY A 350 -8.99 -11.95 -3.92
N LEU A 351 -9.21 -12.52 -5.10
CA LEU A 351 -8.86 -11.87 -6.36
C LEU A 351 -9.74 -10.65 -6.60
N LEU A 352 -9.11 -9.56 -7.05
CA LEU A 352 -9.79 -8.30 -7.38
C LEU A 352 -10.72 -8.45 -8.59
N PRO A 353 -11.76 -7.60 -8.74
CA PRO A 353 -12.73 -7.70 -9.83
C PRO A 353 -12.12 -7.69 -11.24
N GLN A 354 -11.01 -6.97 -11.48
CA GLN A 354 -10.32 -7.01 -12.78
C GLN A 354 -9.71 -8.38 -13.09
N TRP A 355 -9.60 -9.27 -12.11
CA TRP A 355 -9.13 -10.64 -12.26
C TRP A 355 -10.24 -11.69 -12.21
N ASP A 356 -11.51 -11.29 -12.27
CA ASP A 356 -12.67 -12.21 -12.19
C ASP A 356 -12.59 -13.35 -13.21
N GLN A 357 -11.99 -13.11 -14.39
CA GLN A 357 -11.76 -14.15 -15.38
C GLN A 357 -10.91 -15.32 -14.88
N PHE A 358 -10.10 -15.12 -13.83
CA PHE A 358 -9.23 -16.15 -13.23
C PHE A 358 -9.87 -16.84 -12.03
N VAL A 359 -11.06 -16.42 -11.60
CA VAL A 359 -11.77 -17.07 -10.50
C VAL A 359 -12.39 -18.38 -11.01
N ASP A 360 -11.97 -19.49 -10.41
CA ASP A 360 -12.59 -20.80 -10.68
C ASP A 360 -13.88 -20.95 -9.89
N GLN A 361 -15.01 -20.77 -10.56
CA GLN A 361 -16.33 -20.83 -9.94
C GLN A 361 -16.67 -22.22 -9.37
N ALA A 362 -16.12 -23.30 -9.92
CA ALA A 362 -16.32 -24.63 -9.39
C ALA A 362 -15.59 -24.82 -8.06
N VAL A 363 -14.38 -24.29 -7.94
CA VAL A 363 -13.61 -24.29 -6.69
C VAL A 363 -14.31 -23.43 -5.64
N VAL A 364 -14.77 -22.24 -6.00
CA VAL A 364 -15.52 -21.35 -5.07
C VAL A 364 -16.83 -22.02 -4.62
N GLY A 365 -17.57 -22.64 -5.54
CA GLY A 365 -18.82 -23.34 -5.22
C GLY A 365 -18.63 -24.54 -4.27
N GLY A 366 -17.47 -25.22 -4.35
CA GLY A 366 -17.16 -26.38 -3.49
C GLY A 366 -16.54 -26.02 -2.14
N SER A 367 -15.54 -25.12 -2.15
CA SER A 367 -14.70 -24.82 -0.96
C SER A 367 -14.83 -23.37 -0.48
N GLY A 368 -15.62 -22.52 -1.12
CA GLY A 368 -15.82 -21.12 -0.73
C GLY A 368 -16.53 -20.99 0.62
N PHE A 369 -16.44 -19.80 1.19
CA PHE A 369 -17.07 -19.48 2.47
C PHE A 369 -17.98 -18.25 2.36
N ALA A 370 -18.93 -18.18 3.27
CA ALA A 370 -19.77 -17.01 3.51
C ALA A 370 -20.03 -16.93 5.01
N PHE A 371 -20.47 -15.77 5.48
CA PHE A 371 -20.87 -15.61 6.88
C PHE A 371 -22.01 -16.58 7.24
N ASP A 372 -21.74 -17.45 8.18
CA ASP A 372 -22.68 -18.44 8.72
C ASP A 372 -22.20 -18.90 10.11
N THR A 373 -22.78 -18.27 11.14
CA THR A 373 -22.44 -18.56 12.54
C THR A 373 -22.72 -20.03 12.92
N ALA A 374 -23.77 -20.65 12.37
CA ALA A 374 -24.10 -22.02 12.66
C ALA A 374 -23.08 -22.99 12.06
N LYS A 375 -22.67 -22.72 10.79
CA LYS A 375 -21.60 -23.45 10.12
C LYS A 375 -20.27 -23.30 10.86
N ALA A 376 -19.94 -22.08 11.32
CA ALA A 376 -18.73 -21.79 12.08
C ALA A 376 -18.69 -22.63 13.38
N ARG A 377 -19.76 -22.60 14.19
CA ARG A 377 -19.90 -23.41 15.41
C ARG A 377 -19.79 -24.92 15.15
N LYS A 378 -20.46 -25.39 14.09
CA LYS A 378 -20.38 -26.79 13.70
C LYS A 378 -18.95 -27.18 13.32
N THR A 379 -18.27 -26.38 12.51
CA THR A 379 -16.88 -26.63 12.09
C THR A 379 -15.93 -26.68 13.29
N LEU A 380 -16.09 -25.78 14.26
CA LEU A 380 -15.33 -25.80 15.52
C LEU A 380 -15.58 -27.08 16.32
N ALA A 381 -16.84 -27.44 16.49
CA ALA A 381 -17.22 -28.65 17.25
C ALA A 381 -16.68 -29.92 16.59
N ASP A 382 -16.82 -30.06 15.27
CA ASP A 382 -16.32 -31.21 14.49
C ASP A 382 -14.79 -31.32 14.58
N ALA A 383 -14.09 -30.18 14.67
CA ALA A 383 -12.64 -30.10 14.85
C ALA A 383 -12.18 -30.28 16.30
N GLY A 384 -13.11 -30.39 17.26
CA GLY A 384 -12.80 -30.63 18.68
C GLY A 384 -12.67 -29.38 19.55
N TYR A 385 -12.95 -28.20 19.02
CA TYR A 385 -13.07 -26.95 19.78
C TYR A 385 -14.48 -26.86 20.38
N ARG A 386 -14.59 -26.82 21.70
CA ARG A 386 -15.87 -26.86 22.39
C ARG A 386 -15.88 -25.91 23.58
N ASP A 387 -17.02 -25.32 23.86
CA ASP A 387 -17.29 -24.60 25.09
C ASP A 387 -17.45 -25.65 26.21
N ARG A 388 -16.47 -25.73 27.11
CA ARG A 388 -16.40 -26.75 28.16
C ARG A 388 -16.87 -26.23 29.52
N ASP A 389 -16.81 -24.91 29.73
CA ASP A 389 -17.19 -24.29 31.00
C ASP A 389 -18.51 -23.50 30.92
N GLY A 390 -19.14 -23.43 29.74
CA GLY A 390 -20.44 -22.83 29.53
C GLY A 390 -20.46 -21.30 29.41
N ASP A 391 -19.32 -20.67 29.18
CA ASP A 391 -19.23 -19.21 29.01
C ASP A 391 -19.60 -18.73 27.59
N GLY A 392 -19.92 -19.64 26.67
CA GLY A 392 -20.30 -19.38 25.29
C GLY A 392 -19.12 -19.30 24.32
N LEU A 393 -17.89 -19.50 24.80
CA LEU A 393 -16.65 -19.45 24.02
C LEU A 393 -16.02 -20.85 23.95
N VAL A 394 -15.34 -21.14 22.85
CA VAL A 394 -14.68 -22.44 22.69
C VAL A 394 -13.26 -22.39 23.25
N GLU A 395 -12.83 -23.52 23.81
CA GLU A 395 -11.46 -23.78 24.22
C GLU A 395 -10.66 -24.52 23.15
N ASN A 396 -9.35 -24.48 23.29
CA ASN A 396 -8.42 -25.35 22.59
C ASN A 396 -8.72 -26.82 22.84
N LYS A 397 -8.22 -27.70 21.97
CA LYS A 397 -8.42 -29.16 22.10
C LYS A 397 -7.92 -29.71 23.44
N ASP A 398 -6.92 -29.07 24.05
CA ASP A 398 -6.38 -29.41 25.38
C ASP A 398 -7.15 -28.78 26.56
N GLY A 399 -8.18 -27.96 26.27
CA GLY A 399 -9.01 -27.32 27.28
C GLY A 399 -8.49 -25.92 27.72
N SER A 400 -7.39 -25.43 27.17
CA SER A 400 -6.92 -24.09 27.47
C SER A 400 -7.79 -23.02 26.78
N LYS A 401 -7.99 -21.87 27.42
CA LYS A 401 -8.77 -20.76 26.86
C LYS A 401 -8.12 -20.22 25.59
N ILE A 402 -8.94 -19.94 24.59
CA ILE A 402 -8.55 -19.22 23.39
C ILE A 402 -8.80 -17.75 23.63
N LYS A 403 -7.75 -16.92 23.51
CA LYS A 403 -7.82 -15.46 23.55
C LYS A 403 -6.97 -14.92 22.41
N LEU A 404 -7.61 -14.33 21.42
CA LEU A 404 -6.94 -13.82 20.22
C LEU A 404 -6.95 -12.31 20.22
N THR A 405 -5.84 -11.72 19.82
CA THR A 405 -5.77 -10.28 19.54
C THR A 405 -5.86 -10.03 18.04
N LEU A 406 -6.61 -9.00 17.65
CA LEU A 406 -6.72 -8.53 16.27
C LEU A 406 -6.14 -7.13 16.15
N MET A 407 -4.97 -7.01 15.51
CA MET A 407 -4.27 -5.75 15.37
C MET A 407 -4.71 -4.98 14.12
N VAL A 408 -4.93 -3.68 14.29
CA VAL A 408 -5.04 -2.66 13.23
C VAL A 408 -4.40 -1.37 13.71
N PRO A 409 -3.90 -0.49 12.82
CA PRO A 409 -3.28 0.75 13.28
C PRO A 409 -4.28 1.69 13.94
N THR A 410 -3.85 2.38 15.00
CA THR A 410 -4.63 3.49 15.55
C THR A 410 -4.77 4.61 14.51
N GLY A 411 -5.89 5.35 14.53
CA GLY A 411 -6.17 6.42 13.57
C GLY A 411 -6.76 5.94 12.22
N TRP A 412 -6.70 4.64 11.91
CA TRP A 412 -7.38 4.04 10.76
C TRP A 412 -8.81 3.66 11.16
N THR A 413 -9.66 4.65 11.23
CA THR A 413 -10.97 4.56 11.89
C THR A 413 -11.91 3.53 11.27
N ASP A 414 -11.84 3.35 9.95
CA ASP A 414 -12.55 2.30 9.23
C ASP A 414 -12.07 0.89 9.64
N TRP A 415 -10.76 0.66 9.70
CA TRP A 415 -10.22 -0.63 10.12
C TRP A 415 -10.45 -0.90 11.61
N MET A 416 -10.39 0.13 12.45
CA MET A 416 -10.69 0.00 13.88
C MET A 416 -12.14 -0.45 14.10
N GLU A 417 -13.11 0.11 13.35
CA GLU A 417 -14.51 -0.28 13.45
C GLU A 417 -14.78 -1.65 12.80
N ALA A 418 -14.11 -1.95 11.69
CA ALA A 418 -14.14 -3.29 11.10
C ALA A 418 -13.62 -4.35 12.08
N ALA A 419 -12.52 -4.09 12.81
CA ALA A 419 -11.98 -5.00 13.82
C ALA A 419 -12.96 -5.23 14.98
N ARG A 420 -13.69 -4.20 15.44
CA ARG A 420 -14.76 -4.34 16.45
C ARG A 420 -15.92 -5.21 15.93
N THR A 421 -16.29 -5.03 14.66
CA THR A 421 -17.34 -5.82 14.01
C THR A 421 -16.91 -7.28 13.86
N ILE A 422 -15.65 -7.54 13.47
CA ILE A 422 -15.06 -8.90 13.40
C ILE A 422 -15.12 -9.55 14.79
N ALA A 423 -14.66 -8.86 15.83
CA ALA A 423 -14.66 -9.37 17.20
C ALA A 423 -16.08 -9.73 17.67
N THR A 424 -17.06 -8.86 17.38
CA THR A 424 -18.46 -9.08 17.74
C THR A 424 -19.05 -10.31 17.03
N SER A 425 -18.81 -10.45 15.74
CA SER A 425 -19.34 -11.57 14.94
C SER A 425 -18.62 -12.88 15.26
N ALA A 426 -17.31 -12.88 15.49
CA ALA A 426 -16.53 -14.03 15.93
C ALA A 426 -17.00 -14.53 17.30
N LYS A 427 -17.28 -13.63 18.25
CA LYS A 427 -17.83 -13.98 19.57
C LYS A 427 -19.18 -14.69 19.45
N ALA A 428 -20.05 -14.24 18.54
CA ALA A 428 -21.33 -14.92 18.27
C ALA A 428 -21.13 -16.35 17.75
N ALA A 429 -20.00 -16.67 17.15
CA ALA A 429 -19.61 -18.03 16.77
C ALA A 429 -18.85 -18.81 17.87
N GLY A 430 -18.58 -18.19 19.02
CA GLY A 430 -17.86 -18.79 20.13
C GLY A 430 -16.34 -18.54 20.11
N ILE A 431 -15.83 -17.60 19.30
CA ILE A 431 -14.40 -17.29 19.19
C ILE A 431 -14.12 -15.96 19.90
N ASP A 432 -13.25 -15.98 20.91
CA ASP A 432 -12.84 -14.78 21.65
C ASP A 432 -11.76 -14.01 20.91
N VAL A 433 -12.14 -12.85 20.35
CA VAL A 433 -11.24 -11.93 19.63
C VAL A 433 -11.34 -10.55 20.27
N THR A 434 -10.20 -9.99 20.64
CA THR A 434 -10.09 -8.63 21.20
C THR A 434 -9.32 -7.73 20.23
N PRO A 435 -9.91 -6.61 19.76
CA PRO A 435 -9.18 -5.63 18.95
C PRO A 435 -8.04 -4.96 19.74
N ASP A 436 -6.89 -4.77 19.09
CA ASP A 436 -5.71 -4.05 19.59
C ASP A 436 -5.31 -2.97 18.57
N PHE A 437 -5.05 -1.74 19.04
CA PHE A 437 -4.82 -0.58 18.18
C PHE A 437 -3.46 0.08 18.46
N PRO A 438 -2.34 -0.61 18.16
CA PRO A 438 -1.01 -0.01 18.27
C PRO A 438 -0.82 1.14 17.28
N ASP A 439 0.16 1.99 17.50
CA ASP A 439 0.64 2.91 16.47
C ASP A 439 1.19 2.12 15.26
N PHE A 440 1.25 2.80 14.10
CA PHE A 440 1.62 2.13 12.84
C PHE A 440 2.99 1.48 12.88
N ASN A 441 3.99 2.14 13.50
CA ASN A 441 5.36 1.61 13.55
C ASN A 441 5.46 0.39 14.46
N ALA A 442 4.79 0.42 15.61
CA ALA A 442 4.70 -0.73 16.51
C ALA A 442 3.97 -1.91 15.84
N LEU A 443 2.91 -1.64 15.06
CA LEU A 443 2.24 -2.69 14.29
C LEU A 443 3.19 -3.32 13.26
N VAL A 444 3.91 -2.51 12.49
CA VAL A 444 4.87 -2.98 11.48
C VAL A 444 5.96 -3.85 12.12
N GLU A 445 6.49 -3.44 13.27
CA GLU A 445 7.49 -4.21 14.01
C GLU A 445 6.94 -5.56 14.47
N LYS A 446 5.78 -5.57 15.14
CA LYS A 446 5.10 -6.81 15.60
C LYS A 446 4.80 -7.74 14.43
N ARG A 447 4.26 -7.21 13.33
CA ARG A 447 3.96 -7.94 12.10
C ARG A 447 5.21 -8.61 11.53
N SER A 448 6.29 -7.86 11.39
CA SER A 448 7.55 -8.36 10.85
C SER A 448 8.13 -9.50 11.70
N LYS A 449 8.04 -9.38 13.02
CA LYS A 449 8.52 -10.40 13.97
C LYS A 449 7.57 -11.59 14.15
N GLY A 450 6.31 -11.48 13.69
CA GLY A 450 5.25 -12.48 13.95
C GLY A 450 4.72 -12.42 15.37
N ASP A 451 4.79 -11.27 16.00
CA ASP A 451 4.25 -11.06 17.33
C ASP A 451 2.80 -10.57 17.28
N PHE A 452 1.94 -11.41 16.74
CA PHE A 452 0.49 -11.19 16.62
C PHE A 452 -0.25 -12.52 16.49
N ASP A 453 -1.55 -12.53 16.79
CA ASP A 453 -2.44 -13.66 16.51
C ASP A 453 -3.18 -13.44 15.19
N LEU A 454 -3.82 -12.29 15.06
CA LEU A 454 -4.56 -11.84 13.87
C LEU A 454 -4.19 -10.40 13.56
N LEU A 455 -4.17 -10.04 12.29
CA LEU A 455 -4.11 -8.64 11.84
C LEU A 455 -4.95 -8.44 10.57
N VAL A 456 -5.44 -7.22 10.36
CA VAL A 456 -5.95 -6.81 9.04
C VAL A 456 -4.77 -6.28 8.22
N ASN A 457 -4.68 -6.71 6.97
CA ASN A 457 -3.64 -6.25 6.05
C ASN A 457 -4.17 -6.13 4.61
N ASN A 458 -3.55 -5.29 3.80
CA ASN A 458 -3.93 -5.05 2.41
C ASN A 458 -2.76 -4.58 1.52
N GLU A 459 -1.54 -4.96 1.82
CA GLU A 459 -0.35 -4.32 1.23
C GLU A 459 -0.13 -4.57 -0.27
N ARG A 460 -0.73 -5.62 -0.85
CA ARG A 460 -0.65 -5.81 -2.30
C ARG A 460 -1.78 -5.05 -2.98
N GLN A 461 -1.37 -4.24 -3.95
CA GLN A 461 -2.25 -3.41 -4.75
C GLN A 461 -2.47 -4.01 -6.14
N LEU A 462 -3.22 -3.30 -6.97
CA LEU A 462 -3.41 -3.60 -8.37
C LEU A 462 -2.09 -3.94 -9.06
N SER A 463 -2.09 -5.00 -9.86
CA SER A 463 -0.98 -5.41 -10.71
C SER A 463 -1.51 -5.98 -12.01
N ASN A 464 -0.63 -6.14 -12.98
CA ASN A 464 -1.02 -6.62 -14.31
C ASN A 464 -1.57 -8.06 -14.32
N THR A 465 -1.17 -8.89 -13.35
CA THR A 465 -1.65 -10.27 -13.20
C THR A 465 -1.88 -10.66 -11.74
N PRO A 466 -2.64 -11.74 -11.46
CA PRO A 466 -2.86 -12.24 -10.10
C PRO A 466 -1.61 -12.85 -9.43
N TRP A 467 -0.51 -13.01 -10.16
CA TRP A 467 0.71 -13.62 -9.61
C TRP A 467 1.20 -12.91 -8.35
N THR A 468 1.23 -11.57 -8.33
CA THR A 468 1.68 -10.81 -7.16
C THR A 468 0.86 -11.08 -5.91
N TYR A 469 -0.44 -11.35 -6.04
CA TYR A 469 -1.30 -11.73 -4.93
C TYR A 469 -0.88 -13.08 -4.33
N TYR A 470 -0.65 -14.07 -5.18
CA TYR A 470 -0.26 -15.40 -4.72
C TYR A 470 1.18 -15.46 -4.22
N ASP A 471 2.09 -14.72 -4.84
CA ASP A 471 3.45 -14.51 -4.33
C ASP A 471 3.41 -13.96 -2.90
N TYR A 472 2.61 -12.92 -2.68
CA TYR A 472 2.47 -12.32 -1.35
C TYR A 472 1.95 -13.30 -0.29
N VAL A 473 1.02 -14.18 -0.64
CA VAL A 473 0.40 -15.12 0.31
C VAL A 473 1.28 -16.34 0.59
N PHE A 474 1.96 -16.87 -0.44
CA PHE A 474 2.57 -18.21 -0.39
C PHE A 474 4.10 -18.22 -0.47
N GLN A 475 4.77 -17.07 -0.56
CA GLN A 475 6.22 -17.02 -0.74
C GLN A 475 6.96 -17.79 0.37
N LEU A 476 7.90 -18.65 -0.05
CA LEU A 476 8.82 -19.37 0.83
C LEU A 476 10.28 -18.99 0.48
N PRO A 477 11.22 -19.13 1.43
CA PRO A 477 11.03 -19.63 2.80
C PRO A 477 10.37 -18.61 3.73
N VAL A 478 9.74 -19.08 4.81
CA VAL A 478 9.33 -18.21 5.91
C VAL A 478 10.56 -17.89 6.77
N ASN A 479 10.91 -16.62 6.81
CA ASN A 479 12.04 -16.13 7.58
C ASN A 479 11.65 -15.72 9.00
N LYS A 480 12.62 -15.64 9.91
CA LYS A 480 12.39 -15.15 11.28
C LYS A 480 11.77 -13.76 11.29
N THR A 481 12.18 -12.90 10.36
CA THR A 481 11.61 -11.57 10.13
C THR A 481 11.03 -11.53 8.71
N GLN A 482 9.72 -11.26 8.60
CA GLN A 482 8.99 -11.13 7.33
C GLN A 482 8.66 -9.66 7.10
N ASN A 483 9.39 -8.99 6.21
CA ASN A 483 9.25 -7.55 6.00
C ASN A 483 8.31 -7.18 4.85
N THR A 484 8.05 -8.10 3.91
CA THR A 484 7.38 -7.76 2.64
C THR A 484 6.19 -8.66 2.30
N VAL A 485 6.28 -9.96 2.59
CA VAL A 485 5.29 -10.97 2.14
C VAL A 485 5.05 -12.02 3.21
N ASN A 486 4.02 -12.85 3.04
CA ASN A 486 3.68 -14.01 3.88
C ASN A 486 3.77 -13.71 5.39
N PHE A 487 3.16 -12.61 5.83
CA PHE A 487 3.17 -12.23 7.26
C PHE A 487 2.47 -13.25 8.14
N GLY A 488 1.52 -14.01 7.59
CA GLY A 488 0.86 -15.12 8.28
C GLY A 488 1.75 -16.34 8.54
N ARG A 489 2.97 -16.35 8.00
CA ARG A 489 3.96 -17.44 8.14
C ARG A 489 3.43 -18.80 7.71
N TYR A 490 2.57 -18.79 6.71
CA TYR A 490 1.99 -20.01 6.18
C TYR A 490 2.99 -20.78 5.31
N GLU A 491 3.20 -22.05 5.60
CA GLU A 491 4.11 -22.91 4.85
C GLU A 491 3.33 -24.01 4.12
N ASN A 492 3.34 -23.95 2.79
CA ASN A 492 2.84 -25.00 1.92
C ASN A 492 3.71 -25.07 0.65
N LYS A 493 4.58 -26.07 0.59
CA LYS A 493 5.51 -26.24 -0.55
C LYS A 493 4.78 -26.39 -1.87
N ARG A 494 3.65 -27.12 -1.90
CA ARG A 494 2.89 -27.31 -3.15
C ARG A 494 2.28 -26.02 -3.66
N ALA A 495 1.74 -25.18 -2.75
CA ALA A 495 1.23 -23.86 -3.13
C ALA A 495 2.35 -22.98 -3.70
N TRP A 496 3.51 -22.98 -3.05
CA TRP A 496 4.67 -22.22 -3.53
C TRP A 496 5.18 -22.73 -4.89
N GLU A 497 5.27 -24.04 -5.09
CA GLU A 497 5.61 -24.63 -6.40
C GLU A 497 4.65 -24.18 -7.50
N LEU A 498 3.35 -24.12 -7.21
CA LEU A 498 2.34 -23.63 -8.16
C LEU A 498 2.52 -22.13 -8.46
N VAL A 499 2.86 -21.31 -7.47
CA VAL A 499 3.17 -19.88 -7.69
C VAL A 499 4.43 -19.75 -8.58
N GLN A 500 5.45 -20.58 -8.35
CA GLN A 500 6.63 -20.62 -9.21
C GLN A 500 6.30 -21.14 -10.63
N GLN A 501 5.39 -22.09 -10.74
CA GLN A 501 4.90 -22.54 -12.04
C GLN A 501 4.11 -21.43 -12.76
N LEU A 502 3.26 -20.68 -12.05
CA LEU A 502 2.54 -19.53 -12.60
C LEU A 502 3.51 -18.48 -13.13
N ASN A 503 4.62 -18.25 -12.41
CA ASN A 503 5.67 -17.30 -12.85
C ASN A 503 6.31 -17.67 -14.20
N GLN A 504 6.25 -18.95 -14.61
CA GLN A 504 6.76 -19.43 -15.89
C GLN A 504 5.70 -19.40 -17.03
N VAL A 505 4.46 -19.06 -16.71
CA VAL A 505 3.40 -18.89 -17.71
C VAL A 505 3.45 -17.46 -18.25
N ARG A 506 3.43 -17.31 -19.58
CA ARG A 506 3.41 -15.99 -20.21
C ARG A 506 2.17 -15.20 -19.79
N THR A 507 2.32 -13.89 -19.62
CA THR A 507 1.23 -13.01 -19.17
C THR A 507 0.09 -12.89 -20.21
N ASP A 508 0.32 -13.26 -21.46
CA ASP A 508 -0.67 -13.35 -22.53
C ASP A 508 -1.31 -14.75 -22.66
N ASP A 509 -0.80 -15.79 -21.99
CA ASP A 509 -1.40 -17.13 -21.94
C ASP A 509 -2.44 -17.23 -20.80
N VAL A 510 -3.62 -16.67 -21.08
CA VAL A 510 -4.75 -16.69 -20.12
C VAL A 510 -5.18 -18.11 -19.75
N ALA A 511 -5.14 -19.05 -20.69
CA ALA A 511 -5.55 -20.44 -20.44
C ALA A 511 -4.57 -21.16 -19.52
N GLY A 512 -3.26 -21.02 -19.77
CA GLY A 512 -2.21 -21.55 -18.92
C GLY A 512 -2.27 -20.96 -17.51
N MET A 513 -2.47 -19.64 -17.39
CA MET A 513 -2.64 -19.00 -16.08
C MET A 513 -3.85 -19.56 -15.34
N LYS A 514 -5.03 -19.67 -15.96
CA LYS A 514 -6.24 -20.26 -15.35
C LYS A 514 -6.01 -21.65 -14.79
N ALA A 515 -5.32 -22.51 -15.55
CA ALA A 515 -5.06 -23.89 -15.15
C ALA A 515 -4.21 -24.00 -13.87
N VAL A 516 -3.23 -23.11 -13.71
CA VAL A 516 -2.40 -23.07 -12.49
C VAL A 516 -3.13 -22.37 -11.35
N ILE A 517 -3.76 -21.23 -11.61
CA ILE A 517 -4.48 -20.43 -10.61
C ILE A 517 -5.61 -21.25 -9.96
N SER A 518 -6.36 -22.05 -10.73
CA SER A 518 -7.40 -22.94 -10.17
C SER A 518 -6.85 -23.88 -9.08
N GLN A 519 -5.65 -24.44 -9.29
CA GLN A 519 -5.02 -25.30 -8.29
C GLN A 519 -4.60 -24.52 -7.04
N ILE A 520 -4.09 -23.29 -7.22
CA ILE A 520 -3.73 -22.42 -6.09
C ILE A 520 -4.98 -22.04 -5.28
N GLN A 521 -6.08 -21.68 -5.96
CA GLN A 521 -7.34 -21.34 -5.32
C GLN A 521 -7.90 -22.48 -4.48
N ARG A 522 -7.78 -23.72 -4.95
CA ARG A 522 -8.18 -24.91 -4.17
C ARG A 522 -7.41 -25.00 -2.85
N ILE A 523 -6.08 -24.87 -2.90
CA ILE A 523 -5.26 -24.88 -1.69
C ILE A 523 -5.62 -23.70 -0.79
N HIS A 524 -5.79 -22.51 -1.36
CA HIS A 524 -6.17 -21.31 -0.60
C HIS A 524 -7.49 -21.53 0.17
N LEU A 525 -8.53 -22.01 -0.49
CA LEU A 525 -9.84 -22.20 0.14
C LEU A 525 -9.89 -23.43 1.08
N ASP A 526 -9.10 -24.44 0.81
CA ASP A 526 -9.02 -25.63 1.67
C ASP A 526 -8.18 -25.39 2.92
N GLU A 527 -7.14 -24.57 2.85
CA GLU A 527 -6.20 -24.32 3.94
C GLU A 527 -6.42 -22.97 4.64
N MET A 528 -7.05 -22.00 3.97
CA MET A 528 -7.37 -20.66 4.47
C MET A 528 -6.16 -19.95 5.11
N PRO A 529 -5.04 -19.75 4.37
CA PRO A 529 -3.86 -19.06 4.91
C PRO A 529 -4.11 -17.58 5.24
N ILE A 530 -5.02 -16.96 4.52
CA ILE A 530 -5.59 -15.63 4.77
C ILE A 530 -7.11 -15.71 4.53
N ILE A 531 -7.85 -14.77 5.10
CA ILE A 531 -9.31 -14.69 4.95
C ILE A 531 -9.63 -13.38 4.22
N PRO A 532 -9.98 -13.40 2.92
CA PRO A 532 -10.45 -12.23 2.20
C PRO A 532 -11.70 -11.64 2.84
N LEU A 533 -11.72 -10.32 3.01
CA LEU A 533 -12.81 -9.61 3.68
C LEU A 533 -13.58 -8.70 2.70
N TRP A 534 -12.97 -7.60 2.26
CA TRP A 534 -13.58 -6.67 1.31
C TRP A 534 -12.55 -6.16 0.31
N TYR A 535 -13.03 -5.68 -0.81
CA TYR A 535 -12.19 -4.93 -1.76
C TYR A 535 -12.02 -3.52 -1.24
N ASN A 536 -10.80 -3.19 -0.83
CA ASN A 536 -10.50 -1.86 -0.32
C ASN A 536 -10.52 -0.84 -1.45
N GLY A 537 -11.01 0.37 -1.16
CA GLY A 537 -11.11 1.42 -2.15
C GLY A 537 -9.73 1.98 -2.54
N LEU A 538 -9.59 2.34 -3.81
CA LEU A 538 -8.55 3.25 -4.26
C LEU A 538 -8.98 4.65 -3.83
N TRP A 539 -8.68 4.99 -2.58
CA TRP A 539 -9.09 6.25 -1.98
C TRP A 539 -8.48 7.42 -2.73
N ALA A 540 -9.28 8.19 -3.43
CA ALA A 540 -8.88 9.40 -4.14
C ALA A 540 -10.06 10.37 -4.13
N GLN A 541 -10.03 11.30 -3.18
CA GLN A 541 -10.98 12.39 -3.06
C GLN A 541 -10.27 13.68 -3.41
N SER A 542 -10.82 14.41 -4.38
CA SER A 542 -10.20 15.61 -4.92
C SER A 542 -11.07 16.83 -4.68
N SER A 543 -10.44 17.97 -4.37
CA SER A 543 -11.12 19.27 -4.25
C SER A 543 -11.06 20.01 -5.58
N VAL A 544 -12.19 20.54 -6.02
CA VAL A 544 -12.27 21.40 -7.22
C VAL A 544 -12.01 22.87 -6.92
N ALA A 545 -11.65 23.22 -5.68
CA ALA A 545 -11.46 24.60 -5.25
C ALA A 545 -10.27 25.29 -5.94
N THR A 546 -9.16 24.57 -6.12
CA THR A 546 -7.93 25.10 -6.74
C THR A 546 -7.62 24.43 -8.08
N TRP A 547 -7.91 23.13 -8.18
CA TRP A 547 -7.64 22.34 -9.38
C TRP A 547 -8.92 21.71 -9.90
N LYS A 548 -9.10 21.68 -11.22
CA LYS A 548 -10.21 21.04 -11.94
C LYS A 548 -9.70 19.98 -12.90
N ASN A 549 -10.59 19.27 -13.61
CA ASN A 549 -10.27 18.16 -14.53
C ASN A 549 -9.65 16.94 -13.84
N TRP A 550 -10.13 16.62 -12.66
CA TRP A 550 -9.74 15.39 -11.98
C TRP A 550 -10.22 14.14 -12.74
N PRO A 551 -9.45 13.04 -12.72
CA PRO A 551 -9.89 11.78 -13.31
C PRO A 551 -11.24 11.33 -12.73
N SER A 552 -12.16 10.93 -13.62
CA SER A 552 -13.49 10.47 -13.23
C SER A 552 -14.10 9.57 -14.30
N ALA A 553 -14.98 8.65 -13.90
CA ALA A 553 -15.80 7.86 -14.80
C ALA A 553 -16.89 8.68 -15.51
N ALA A 554 -17.14 9.93 -15.09
CA ALA A 554 -18.15 10.81 -15.69
C ALA A 554 -17.86 11.09 -17.17
N GLN A 555 -18.93 11.39 -17.94
CA GLN A 555 -18.79 11.76 -19.34
C GLN A 555 -18.01 13.08 -19.48
N GLY A 556 -17.05 13.11 -20.40
CA GLY A 556 -16.22 14.30 -20.65
C GLY A 556 -15.06 14.51 -19.69
N ALA A 557 -14.98 13.76 -18.57
CA ALA A 557 -13.84 13.81 -17.68
C ALA A 557 -12.62 13.02 -18.22
N PRO A 558 -11.40 13.33 -17.77
CA PRO A 558 -10.23 12.49 -18.02
C PRO A 558 -10.48 11.05 -17.57
N LYS A 559 -10.13 10.08 -18.44
CA LYS A 559 -10.38 8.65 -18.21
C LYS A 559 -9.20 7.90 -17.61
N SER A 560 -8.13 8.59 -17.25
CA SER A 560 -7.01 7.98 -16.51
C SER A 560 -7.50 7.46 -15.15
N ALA A 561 -6.81 6.45 -14.62
CA ALA A 561 -7.05 6.04 -13.25
C ALA A 561 -6.72 7.20 -12.28
N PRO A 562 -7.37 7.29 -11.13
CA PRO A 562 -6.98 8.22 -10.10
C PRO A 562 -5.59 7.87 -9.56
N VAL A 563 -4.94 8.84 -8.88
CA VAL A 563 -3.67 8.60 -8.22
C VAL A 563 -3.82 7.48 -7.20
N MET A 564 -2.98 6.46 -7.34
CA MET A 564 -2.96 5.34 -6.41
C MET A 564 -2.20 5.71 -5.13
N TRP A 565 -2.59 5.10 -4.07
CA TRP A 565 -1.99 5.23 -2.76
C TRP A 565 -0.48 4.93 -2.78
N ARG A 566 0.34 5.86 -2.31
CA ARG A 566 1.82 5.87 -2.32
C ARG A 566 2.50 5.96 -3.68
N HIS A 567 1.79 6.08 -4.78
CA HIS A 567 2.44 5.84 -6.06
C HIS A 567 2.13 6.87 -7.12
N TRP A 568 3.08 7.75 -7.29
CA TRP A 568 3.22 8.52 -8.51
C TRP A 568 3.88 7.71 -9.64
N LEU A 569 4.16 6.40 -9.40
CA LEU A 569 4.78 5.49 -10.37
C LEU A 569 3.80 5.00 -11.44
N GLU A 570 2.53 4.85 -11.08
CA GLU A 570 1.53 4.39 -12.03
C GLU A 570 1.16 5.49 -13.01
N LEU A 571 0.75 5.07 -14.20
CA LEU A 571 0.33 5.96 -15.27
C LEU A 571 -0.76 6.95 -14.80
N GLY A 572 -1.70 6.49 -13.97
CA GLY A 572 -2.77 7.33 -13.41
C GLY A 572 -2.27 8.52 -12.60
N GLY A 573 -1.20 8.34 -11.83
CA GLY A 573 -0.57 9.44 -11.09
C GLY A 573 -0.02 10.50 -12.03
N PHE A 574 0.76 10.10 -13.01
CA PHE A 574 1.33 11.01 -13.99
C PHE A 574 0.26 11.68 -14.87
N GLU A 575 -0.72 10.91 -15.38
CA GLU A 575 -1.81 11.45 -16.18
C GLU A 575 -2.62 12.49 -15.41
N THR A 576 -2.89 12.26 -14.14
CA THR A 576 -3.55 13.25 -13.27
C THR A 576 -2.77 14.57 -13.26
N LEU A 577 -1.45 14.53 -13.05
CA LEU A 577 -0.62 15.74 -13.03
C LEU A 577 -0.62 16.51 -14.36
N THR A 578 -0.79 15.82 -15.48
CA THR A 578 -0.82 16.46 -16.81
C THR A 578 -2.20 16.97 -17.21
N GLN A 579 -3.27 16.46 -16.61
CA GLN A 579 -4.66 16.73 -17.00
C GLN A 579 -5.34 17.78 -16.13
N ILE A 580 -4.99 17.87 -14.84
CA ILE A 580 -5.55 18.88 -13.94
C ILE A 580 -5.18 20.28 -14.41
N GLN A 581 -6.04 21.24 -14.10
CA GLN A 581 -5.87 22.65 -14.46
C GLN A 581 -6.23 23.54 -13.27
N PRO A 582 -5.59 24.72 -13.10
CA PRO A 582 -6.03 25.69 -12.10
C PRO A 582 -7.51 26.05 -12.29
N ALA A 583 -8.27 26.16 -11.21
CA ALA A 583 -9.72 26.40 -11.28
C ALA A 583 -10.07 27.79 -11.88
N GLY A 584 -9.16 28.74 -11.76
CA GLY A 584 -9.30 30.11 -12.31
C GLY A 584 -8.79 30.30 -13.73
N SER A 585 -8.38 29.23 -14.43
CA SER A 585 -7.88 29.26 -15.81
C SER A 585 -8.97 28.92 -16.83
#